data_e1edd7232957a1e29227c0d4de6f365d
#
_entry.id   e1edd7232957a1e29227c0d4de6f365d
#
_cell.length_a   1.000
_cell.length_b   1.000
_cell.length_c   1.000
_cell.angle_alpha   90.00
_cell.angle_beta   90.00
_cell.angle_gamma   90.00
#
_symmetry.space_group_name_H-M   'P 1'
#
loop_
_entity.id
_entity.type
_entity.pdbx_description
1 polymer ?
#
loop_
_entity_poly.entity_id
_entity_poly.type
_entity_poly.pdbx_seq_one_letter_code
_entity_poly.pdbx_strand_id
1 'polypeptide(L)'
;GSDSTALAYTMHELRQSGDVGPVALLHVNHKLRGQDAEDDAEFCRQLAEALTFPFFCCEVDVATEAALAHENAEAQGRRERYAAAREALDSLCMHEAVPLAEGRIVTAHTADDRVENFYMRSIVGTGPGGFRSMLYRNGNVVRPLLDCTRSDLRSFVRGLAETEGATVVLDERGNLWREDATNAHT
;
A
#
# COMPACT_ATOMS: atom_id res chain seq x y z
N GLY A 1 -2.56 -7.14 -2.03
CA GLY A 1 -2.82 -7.18 -3.47
C GLY A 1 -1.56 -7.00 -4.29
N SER A 2 -1.61 -7.28 -5.59
CA SER A 2 -0.46 -7.27 -6.52
C SER A 2 0.37 -5.98 -6.47
N ASP A 3 -0.29 -4.83 -6.40
CA ASP A 3 0.36 -3.53 -6.52
C ASP A 3 1.23 -3.20 -5.30
N SER A 4 0.71 -3.47 -4.10
CA SER A 4 1.47 -3.31 -2.84
C SER A 4 2.61 -4.32 -2.74
N THR A 5 2.42 -5.55 -3.23
CA THR A 5 3.46 -6.58 -3.28
C THR A 5 4.58 -6.17 -4.24
N ALA A 6 4.24 -5.68 -5.43
CA ALA A 6 5.21 -5.14 -6.38
C ALA A 6 5.99 -3.96 -5.79
N LEU A 7 5.28 -3.03 -5.11
CA LEU A 7 5.93 -1.91 -4.43
C LEU A 7 6.93 -2.38 -3.38
N ALA A 8 6.58 -3.37 -2.57
CA ALA A 8 7.47 -3.90 -1.53
C ALA A 8 8.76 -4.47 -2.13
N TYR A 9 8.67 -5.26 -3.20
CA TYR A 9 9.85 -5.77 -3.92
C TYR A 9 10.67 -4.64 -4.55
N THR A 10 10.03 -3.66 -5.19
CA THR A 10 10.73 -2.49 -5.76
C THR A 10 11.49 -1.71 -4.68
N MET A 11 10.87 -1.48 -3.52
CA MET A 11 11.52 -0.79 -2.40
C MET A 11 12.68 -1.60 -1.82
N HIS A 12 12.59 -2.94 -1.86
CA HIS A 12 13.69 -3.82 -1.46
C HIS A 12 14.89 -3.65 -2.39
N GLU A 13 14.69 -3.71 -3.70
CA GLU A 13 15.76 -3.50 -4.69
C GLU A 13 16.43 -2.13 -4.55
N LEU A 14 15.62 -1.07 -4.40
CA LEU A 14 16.12 0.29 -4.20
C LEU A 14 16.91 0.44 -2.88
N ARG A 15 16.51 -0.28 -1.83
CA ARG A 15 17.28 -0.30 -0.59
C ARG A 15 18.60 -1.05 -0.75
N GLN A 16 18.59 -2.17 -1.46
CA GLN A 16 19.82 -2.95 -1.73
C GLN A 16 20.83 -2.16 -2.59
N SER A 17 20.34 -1.36 -3.55
CA SER A 17 21.20 -0.47 -4.36
C SER A 17 21.67 0.78 -3.61
N GLY A 18 21.10 1.08 -2.45
CA GLY A 18 21.41 2.28 -1.67
C GLY A 18 20.71 3.56 -2.14
N ASP A 19 19.72 3.44 -3.05
CA ASP A 19 18.96 4.57 -3.58
C ASP A 19 17.92 5.11 -2.59
N VAL A 20 17.52 4.29 -1.62
CA VAL A 20 16.64 4.70 -0.51
C VAL A 20 17.22 4.26 0.84
N GLY A 21 16.86 5.01 1.88
CA GLY A 21 17.22 4.72 3.25
C GLY A 21 16.40 3.56 3.85
N PRO A 22 16.27 3.51 5.19
CA PRO A 22 15.50 2.48 5.87
C PRO A 22 14.05 2.40 5.36
N VAL A 23 13.55 1.19 5.16
CA VAL A 23 12.18 0.89 4.70
C VAL A 23 11.49 0.01 5.72
N ALA A 24 10.22 0.29 6.01
CA ALA A 24 9.33 -0.55 6.79
C ALA A 24 8.05 -0.84 6.01
N LEU A 25 7.41 -1.96 6.30
CA LEU A 25 6.13 -2.34 5.72
C LEU A 25 5.02 -2.11 6.76
N LEU A 26 3.96 -1.41 6.36
CA LEU A 26 2.76 -1.21 7.15
C LEU A 26 1.59 -1.96 6.53
N HIS A 27 0.89 -2.75 7.33
CA HIS A 27 -0.43 -3.31 7.03
C HIS A 27 -1.48 -2.72 7.95
N VAL A 28 -2.62 -2.32 7.38
CA VAL A 28 -3.79 -1.86 8.15
C VAL A 28 -4.91 -2.86 7.97
N ASN A 29 -5.23 -3.59 9.03
CA ASN A 29 -6.30 -4.57 9.08
C ASN A 29 -7.60 -3.88 9.50
N HIS A 30 -8.57 -3.78 8.60
CA HIS A 30 -9.85 -3.13 8.85
C HIS A 30 -10.88 -4.04 9.53
N LYS A 31 -10.54 -5.28 9.88
CA LYS A 31 -11.40 -6.30 10.54
C LYS A 31 -12.74 -6.60 9.84
N LEU A 32 -12.89 -6.17 8.59
CA LEU A 32 -14.16 -6.32 7.86
C LEU A 32 -14.40 -7.72 7.30
N ARG A 33 -13.37 -8.61 7.27
CA ARG A 33 -13.39 -9.87 6.52
C ARG A 33 -13.03 -11.11 7.36
N GLY A 34 -13.03 -11.02 8.69
CA GLY A 34 -12.73 -12.18 9.55
C GLY A 34 -11.38 -12.85 9.19
N GLN A 35 -11.40 -14.15 8.89
CA GLN A 35 -10.17 -14.92 8.61
C GLN A 35 -9.36 -14.39 7.42
N ASP A 36 -9.99 -13.95 6.34
CA ASP A 36 -9.27 -13.40 5.18
C ASP A 36 -8.41 -12.20 5.53
N ALA A 37 -8.86 -11.37 6.49
CA ALA A 37 -8.08 -10.22 6.95
C ALA A 37 -6.86 -10.62 7.79
N GLU A 38 -6.97 -11.69 8.58
CA GLU A 38 -5.85 -12.26 9.33
C GLU A 38 -4.81 -12.89 8.37
N ASP A 39 -5.28 -13.62 7.36
CA ASP A 39 -4.41 -14.21 6.35
C ASP A 39 -3.69 -13.13 5.52
N ASP A 40 -4.37 -12.01 5.23
CA ASP A 40 -3.75 -10.85 4.57
C ASP A 40 -2.64 -10.23 5.44
N ALA A 41 -2.87 -10.10 6.75
CA ALA A 41 -1.87 -9.59 7.68
C ALA A 41 -0.67 -10.55 7.79
N GLU A 42 -0.92 -11.85 7.85
CA GLU A 42 0.13 -12.88 7.91
C GLU A 42 0.99 -12.88 6.64
N PHE A 43 0.38 -12.80 5.45
CA PHE A 43 1.13 -12.66 4.20
C PHE A 43 2.02 -11.40 4.21
N CYS A 44 1.51 -10.26 4.67
CA CYS A 44 2.28 -9.03 4.78
C CYS A 44 3.44 -9.17 5.77
N ARG A 45 3.25 -9.88 6.88
CA ARG A 45 4.29 -10.16 7.87
C ARG A 45 5.41 -11.03 7.27
N GLN A 46 5.05 -12.10 6.57
CA GLN A 46 6.01 -12.99 5.88
C GLN A 46 6.78 -12.24 4.80
N LEU A 47 6.12 -11.36 4.04
CA LEU A 47 6.75 -10.52 3.03
C LEU A 47 7.77 -9.57 3.68
N ALA A 48 7.40 -8.91 4.77
CA ALA A 48 8.31 -8.02 5.49
C ALA A 48 9.54 -8.77 6.04
N GLU A 49 9.34 -9.96 6.61
CA GLU A 49 10.41 -10.81 7.12
C GLU A 49 11.37 -11.24 6.00
N ALA A 50 10.84 -11.71 4.87
CA ALA A 50 11.64 -12.12 3.72
C ALA A 50 12.46 -10.97 3.12
N LEU A 51 11.92 -9.76 3.12
CA LEU A 51 12.58 -8.54 2.63
C LEU A 51 13.43 -7.83 3.71
N THR A 52 13.49 -8.39 4.93
CA THR A 52 14.20 -7.79 6.09
C THR A 52 13.73 -6.38 6.43
N PHE A 53 12.42 -6.14 6.31
CA PHE A 53 11.78 -4.88 6.68
C PHE A 53 11.17 -4.97 8.08
N PRO A 54 11.28 -3.94 8.94
CA PRO A 54 10.39 -3.79 10.08
C PRO A 54 8.93 -3.84 9.62
N PHE A 55 8.10 -4.56 10.40
CA PHE A 55 6.68 -4.73 10.10
C PHE A 55 5.82 -4.01 11.15
N PHE A 56 4.95 -3.14 10.68
CA PHE A 56 3.92 -2.50 11.48
C PHE A 56 2.55 -3.04 11.08
N CYS A 57 1.76 -3.47 12.06
CA CYS A 57 0.36 -3.88 11.84
C CYS A 57 -0.54 -3.01 12.71
N CYS A 58 -1.49 -2.34 12.09
CA CYS A 58 -2.51 -1.56 12.78
C CYS A 58 -3.88 -2.19 12.53
N GLU A 59 -4.64 -2.42 13.59
CA GLU A 59 -6.01 -2.91 13.50
C GLU A 59 -6.97 -1.75 13.69
N VAL A 60 -7.95 -1.59 12.79
CA VAL A 60 -8.96 -0.53 12.84
C VAL A 60 -10.34 -1.12 12.66
N ASP A 61 -11.24 -0.85 13.59
CA ASP A 61 -12.66 -1.20 13.45
C ASP A 61 -13.42 -0.09 12.72
N VAL A 62 -13.24 -0.04 11.41
CA VAL A 62 -13.84 0.99 10.55
C VAL A 62 -15.38 0.99 10.61
N ALA A 63 -16.01 -0.17 10.81
CA ALA A 63 -17.46 -0.27 10.84
C ALA A 63 -18.05 0.45 12.08
N THR A 64 -17.46 0.22 13.24
CA THR A 64 -17.89 0.85 14.49
C THR A 64 -17.57 2.35 14.47
N GLU A 65 -16.41 2.74 14.02
CA GLU A 65 -15.98 4.14 13.98
C GLU A 65 -16.75 4.98 12.96
N ALA A 66 -17.03 4.45 11.76
CA ALA A 66 -17.84 5.14 10.75
C ALA A 66 -19.29 5.35 11.23
N ALA A 67 -19.88 4.37 11.92
CA ALA A 67 -21.22 4.49 12.50
C ALA A 67 -21.28 5.57 13.58
N LEU A 68 -20.24 5.68 14.42
CA LEU A 68 -20.16 6.71 15.46
C LEU A 68 -19.94 8.12 14.89
N ALA A 69 -19.18 8.23 13.80
CA ALA A 69 -18.84 9.51 13.17
C ALA A 69 -19.91 10.00 12.17
N HIS A 70 -20.94 9.21 11.84
CA HIS A 70 -21.90 9.47 10.76
C HIS A 70 -21.22 9.76 9.41
N GLU A 71 -20.10 9.12 9.15
CA GLU A 71 -19.30 9.32 7.95
C GLU A 71 -19.33 8.11 7.02
N ASN A 72 -18.88 8.32 5.78
CA ASN A 72 -18.65 7.23 4.84
C ASN A 72 -17.48 6.36 5.33
N ALA A 73 -17.69 5.04 5.46
CA ALA A 73 -16.70 4.07 5.91
C ALA A 73 -15.39 4.11 5.09
N GLU A 74 -15.47 4.44 3.79
CA GLU A 74 -14.28 4.60 2.95
C GLU A 74 -13.44 5.81 3.36
N ALA A 75 -14.08 6.95 3.62
CA ALA A 75 -13.39 8.16 4.06
C ALA A 75 -12.74 7.95 5.45
N GLN A 76 -13.45 7.28 6.36
CA GLN A 76 -12.92 6.91 7.67
C GLN A 76 -11.72 5.97 7.53
N GLY A 77 -11.85 4.85 6.82
CA GLY A 77 -10.76 3.90 6.61
C GLY A 77 -9.53 4.53 5.93
N ARG A 78 -9.74 5.54 5.06
CA ARG A 78 -8.65 6.33 4.50
C ARG A 78 -7.93 7.17 5.56
N ARG A 79 -8.68 7.85 6.45
CA ARG A 79 -8.08 8.66 7.54
C ARG A 79 -7.24 7.80 8.47
N GLU A 80 -7.80 6.66 8.90
CA GLU A 80 -7.12 5.72 9.80
C GLU A 80 -5.83 5.17 9.18
N ARG A 81 -5.87 4.78 7.90
CA ARG A 81 -4.65 4.35 7.19
C ARG A 81 -3.55 5.40 7.21
N TYR A 82 -3.90 6.68 6.99
CA TYR A 82 -2.89 7.74 7.03
C TYR A 82 -2.44 8.10 8.45
N ALA A 83 -3.29 7.93 9.46
CA ALA A 83 -2.91 8.07 10.86
C ALA A 83 -1.89 6.99 11.24
N ALA A 84 -2.23 5.73 11.01
CA ALA A 84 -1.32 4.59 11.24
C ALA A 84 0.01 4.74 10.47
N ALA A 85 -0.04 5.22 9.23
CA ALA A 85 1.16 5.43 8.43
C ALA A 85 2.07 6.54 8.99
N ARG A 86 1.50 7.59 9.59
CA ARG A 86 2.31 8.63 10.26
C ARG A 86 2.98 8.09 11.53
N GLU A 87 2.24 7.34 12.35
CA GLU A 87 2.77 6.73 13.57
C GLU A 87 3.89 5.73 13.26
N ALA A 88 3.71 4.89 12.24
CA ALA A 88 4.74 3.96 11.78
C ALA A 88 5.97 4.70 11.24
N LEU A 89 5.77 5.79 10.50
CA LEU A 89 6.85 6.63 9.99
C LEU A 89 7.63 7.30 11.14
N ASP A 90 6.94 7.87 12.12
CA ASP A 90 7.56 8.49 13.30
C ASP A 90 8.40 7.46 14.06
N SER A 91 7.87 6.26 14.27
CA SER A 91 8.56 5.17 14.94
C SER A 91 9.81 4.72 14.18
N LEU A 92 9.71 4.56 12.86
CA LEU A 92 10.85 4.19 12.02
C LEU A 92 11.92 5.28 12.03
N CYS A 93 11.54 6.55 11.82
CA CYS A 93 12.46 7.66 11.81
C CYS A 93 13.20 7.81 13.15
N MET A 94 12.48 7.61 14.26
CA MET A 94 13.08 7.64 15.61
C MET A 94 14.09 6.50 15.81
N HIS A 95 13.72 5.28 15.40
CA HIS A 95 14.58 4.10 15.52
C HIS A 95 15.87 4.22 14.69
N GLU A 96 15.74 4.72 13.47
CA GLU A 96 16.83 4.84 12.50
C GLU A 96 17.62 6.16 12.63
N ALA A 97 17.25 7.03 13.58
CA ALA A 97 17.82 8.35 13.78
C ALA A 97 17.79 9.23 12.51
N VAL A 98 16.72 9.12 11.72
CA VAL A 98 16.48 9.91 10.50
C VAL A 98 15.52 11.06 10.81
N PRO A 99 15.78 12.30 10.34
CA PRO A 99 14.84 13.40 10.53
C PRO A 99 13.47 13.10 9.90
N LEU A 100 12.37 13.34 10.62
CA LEU A 100 11.01 13.10 10.12
C LEU A 100 10.72 13.83 8.80
N ALA A 101 11.34 15.00 8.58
CA ALA A 101 11.21 15.75 7.34
C ALA A 101 11.74 15.01 6.10
N GLU A 102 12.62 14.02 6.29
CA GLU A 102 13.14 13.14 5.24
C GLU A 102 12.30 11.88 5.05
N GLY A 103 11.46 11.54 6.03
CA GLY A 103 10.59 10.39 6.00
C GLY A 103 9.49 10.51 4.93
N ARG A 104 9.15 9.38 4.30
CA ARG A 104 8.13 9.28 3.24
C ARG A 104 7.19 8.11 3.50
N ILE A 105 5.91 8.36 3.28
CA ILE A 105 4.87 7.33 3.19
C ILE A 105 4.74 6.97 1.71
N VAL A 106 5.07 5.75 1.35
CA VAL A 106 5.02 5.28 -0.04
C VAL A 106 3.74 4.47 -0.25
N THR A 107 2.99 4.78 -1.30
CA THR A 107 1.72 4.10 -1.60
C THR A 107 1.72 3.54 -3.02
N ALA A 108 1.08 2.39 -3.20
CA ALA A 108 1.06 1.62 -4.44
C ALA A 108 -0.05 2.06 -5.42
N HIS A 109 -0.33 3.37 -5.52
CA HIS A 109 -1.26 3.86 -6.53
C HIS A 109 -0.65 3.76 -7.93
N THR A 110 -1.47 3.34 -8.89
CA THR A 110 -1.09 2.99 -10.27
C THR A 110 -1.66 3.96 -11.31
N ALA A 111 -1.34 3.75 -12.57
CA ALA A 111 -1.98 4.43 -13.70
C ALA A 111 -3.48 4.12 -13.75
N ASP A 112 -3.88 2.88 -13.44
CA ASP A 112 -5.29 2.47 -13.38
C ASP A 112 -6.06 3.28 -12.33
N ASP A 113 -5.49 3.49 -11.14
CA ASP A 113 -6.12 4.33 -10.10
C ASP A 113 -6.29 5.79 -10.53
N ARG A 114 -5.37 6.30 -11.36
CA ARG A 114 -5.52 7.66 -11.94
C ARG A 114 -6.71 7.73 -12.87
N VAL A 115 -6.89 6.71 -13.71
CA VAL A 115 -8.01 6.60 -14.65
C VAL A 115 -9.33 6.45 -13.89
N GLU A 116 -9.40 5.55 -12.92
CA GLU A 116 -10.57 5.35 -12.05
C GLU A 116 -10.96 6.65 -11.33
N ASN A 117 -9.97 7.34 -10.73
CA ASN A 117 -10.20 8.61 -10.06
C ASN A 117 -10.74 9.69 -11.02
N PHE A 118 -10.25 9.75 -12.25
CA PHE A 118 -10.74 10.67 -13.27
C PHE A 118 -12.21 10.38 -13.62
N TYR A 119 -12.57 9.10 -13.84
CA TYR A 119 -13.94 8.72 -14.14
C TYR A 119 -14.89 9.02 -12.98
N MET A 120 -14.52 8.65 -11.75
CA MET A 120 -15.33 8.93 -10.56
C MET A 120 -15.63 10.42 -10.40
N ARG A 121 -14.62 11.27 -10.61
CA ARG A 121 -14.79 12.73 -10.52
C ARG A 121 -15.64 13.28 -11.68
N SER A 122 -15.55 12.69 -12.85
CA SER A 122 -16.35 13.07 -14.02
C SER A 122 -17.84 12.79 -13.81
N ILE A 123 -18.17 11.67 -13.12
CA ILE A 123 -19.57 11.28 -12.85
C ILE A 123 -20.16 12.15 -11.74
N VAL A 124 -19.42 12.41 -10.69
CA VAL A 124 -19.92 13.19 -9.51
C VAL A 124 -20.03 14.69 -9.83
N GLY A 125 -19.39 15.16 -10.90
CA GLY A 125 -19.39 16.57 -11.30
C GLY A 125 -18.51 17.39 -10.34
N THR A 126 -17.30 17.68 -10.74
CA THR A 126 -16.39 18.54 -9.97
C THR A 126 -16.14 19.84 -10.74
N GLY A 127 -16.03 20.97 -10.01
CA GLY A 127 -15.60 22.23 -10.59
C GLY A 127 -14.19 22.15 -11.21
N PRO A 128 -13.73 23.18 -11.94
CA PRO A 128 -12.45 23.16 -12.70
C PRO A 128 -11.22 22.70 -11.90
N GLY A 129 -11.22 22.86 -10.59
CA GLY A 129 -10.15 22.38 -9.71
C GLY A 129 -10.22 20.87 -9.37
N GLY A 130 -11.36 20.23 -9.62
CA GLY A 130 -11.60 18.82 -9.26
C GLY A 130 -10.97 17.81 -10.21
N PHE A 131 -10.61 18.22 -11.42
CA PHE A 131 -9.95 17.37 -12.43
C PHE A 131 -8.42 17.27 -12.25
N ARG A 132 -7.87 17.77 -11.15
CA ARG A 132 -6.44 17.62 -10.91
C ARG A 132 -6.09 16.13 -10.79
N SER A 133 -5.18 15.69 -11.66
CA SER A 133 -4.62 14.35 -11.62
C SER A 133 -4.00 14.06 -10.24
N MET A 134 -3.98 12.80 -9.86
CA MET A 134 -3.27 12.35 -8.67
C MET A 134 -1.79 12.72 -8.77
N LEU A 135 -1.25 13.41 -7.77
CA LEU A 135 0.13 13.86 -7.76
C LEU A 135 1.08 12.74 -7.32
N TYR A 136 2.27 12.68 -7.92
CA TYR A 136 3.36 11.79 -7.48
C TYR A 136 3.76 12.03 -6.04
N ARG A 137 3.67 13.28 -5.61
CA ARG A 137 3.98 13.67 -4.23
C ARG A 137 2.93 14.66 -3.71
N ASN A 138 2.51 14.41 -2.46
CA ASN A 138 1.67 15.33 -1.70
C ASN A 138 2.16 15.31 -0.24
N GLY A 139 2.86 16.37 0.16
CA GLY A 139 3.54 16.41 1.45
C GLY A 139 4.61 15.33 1.58
N ASN A 140 4.49 14.48 2.58
CA ASN A 140 5.36 13.32 2.81
C ASN A 140 4.86 12.02 2.13
N VAL A 141 3.70 12.05 1.46
CA VAL A 141 3.17 10.90 0.71
C VAL A 141 3.71 10.92 -0.72
N VAL A 142 4.29 9.79 -1.16
CA VAL A 142 4.80 9.60 -2.53
C VAL A 142 4.15 8.38 -3.20
N ARG A 143 4.00 8.45 -4.52
CA ARG A 143 3.32 7.46 -5.36
C ARG A 143 4.20 7.13 -6.56
N PRO A 144 5.20 6.27 -6.40
CA PRO A 144 6.17 6.04 -7.46
C PRO A 144 5.61 5.25 -8.66
N LEU A 145 4.50 4.52 -8.47
CA LEU A 145 3.94 3.61 -9.47
C LEU A 145 2.84 4.23 -10.34
N LEU A 146 2.65 5.56 -10.29
CA LEU A 146 1.56 6.23 -11.02
C LEU A 146 1.63 6.13 -12.55
N ASP A 147 2.76 5.73 -13.12
CA ASP A 147 2.91 5.50 -14.57
C ASP A 147 2.93 4.01 -14.93
N CYS A 148 2.86 3.12 -13.92
CA CYS A 148 2.80 1.69 -14.12
C CYS A 148 1.35 1.23 -14.10
N THR A 149 0.97 0.33 -15.01
CA THR A 149 -0.33 -0.33 -14.96
C THR A 149 -0.30 -1.51 -13.97
N ARG A 150 -1.47 -1.93 -13.48
CA ARG A 150 -1.60 -3.17 -12.68
C ARG A 150 -1.05 -4.39 -13.43
N SER A 151 -1.21 -4.41 -14.76
CA SER A 151 -0.65 -5.47 -15.61
C SER A 151 0.88 -5.49 -15.58
N ASP A 152 1.52 -4.32 -15.66
CA ASP A 152 2.99 -4.22 -15.58
C ASP A 152 3.50 -4.73 -14.24
N LEU A 153 2.84 -4.34 -13.14
CA LEU A 153 3.22 -4.74 -11.78
C LEU A 153 3.06 -6.25 -11.57
N ARG A 154 1.97 -6.84 -12.06
CA ARG A 154 1.78 -8.29 -12.04
C ARG A 154 2.84 -9.04 -12.86
N SER A 155 3.20 -8.50 -14.02
CA SER A 155 4.25 -9.06 -14.86
C SER A 155 5.62 -8.97 -14.19
N PHE A 156 5.92 -7.86 -13.52
CA PHE A 156 7.13 -7.68 -12.74
C PHE A 156 7.25 -8.73 -11.61
N VAL A 157 6.20 -8.91 -10.81
CA VAL A 157 6.23 -9.89 -9.70
C VAL A 157 6.37 -11.32 -10.21
N ARG A 158 5.72 -11.66 -11.34
CA ARG A 158 5.91 -12.98 -11.99
C ARG A 158 7.34 -13.17 -12.49
N GLY A 159 7.91 -12.16 -13.12
CA GLY A 159 9.29 -12.20 -13.59
C GLY A 159 10.30 -12.38 -12.45
N LEU A 160 10.04 -11.77 -11.27
CA LEU A 160 10.86 -12.02 -10.08
C LEU A 160 10.79 -13.48 -9.65
N ALA A 161 9.61 -14.10 -9.68
CA ALA A 161 9.45 -15.51 -9.29
C ALA A 161 10.17 -16.49 -10.23
N GLU A 162 10.45 -16.08 -11.46
CA GLU A 162 11.22 -16.86 -12.44
C GLU A 162 12.73 -16.60 -12.36
N THR A 163 13.15 -15.59 -11.58
CA THR A 163 14.55 -15.20 -11.45
C THR A 163 15.23 -16.05 -10.37
N GLU A 164 16.30 -16.74 -10.75
CA GLU A 164 17.07 -17.57 -9.81
C GLU A 164 17.68 -16.72 -8.69
N GLY A 165 17.43 -17.13 -7.45
CA GLY A 165 17.93 -16.46 -6.26
C GLY A 165 17.12 -15.22 -5.83
N ALA A 166 16.06 -14.85 -6.55
CA ALA A 166 15.19 -13.77 -6.11
C ALA A 166 14.38 -14.18 -4.86
N THR A 167 14.23 -13.25 -3.94
CA THR A 167 13.37 -13.44 -2.77
C THR A 167 11.91 -13.25 -3.16
N VAL A 168 11.11 -14.31 -3.07
CA VAL A 168 9.69 -14.30 -3.38
C VAL A 168 8.91 -15.00 -2.27
N VAL A 169 7.78 -14.44 -1.85
CA VAL A 169 6.86 -15.02 -0.88
C VAL A 169 5.59 -15.46 -1.58
N LEU A 170 5.10 -16.62 -1.21
CA LEU A 170 3.83 -17.18 -1.69
C LEU A 170 2.81 -17.18 -0.56
N ASP A 171 1.55 -16.95 -0.90
CA ASP A 171 0.46 -17.13 0.05
C ASP A 171 0.22 -18.63 0.34
N GLU A 172 -0.72 -18.95 1.24
CA GLU A 172 -1.09 -20.30 1.63
C GLU A 172 -1.63 -21.17 0.46
N ARG A 173 -1.99 -20.55 -0.66
CA ARG A 173 -2.48 -21.20 -1.90
C ARG A 173 -1.42 -21.26 -2.98
N GLY A 174 -0.20 -20.77 -2.70
CA GLY A 174 0.90 -20.73 -3.66
C GLY A 174 0.83 -19.56 -4.65
N ASN A 175 0.05 -18.51 -4.37
CA ASN A 175 0.00 -17.31 -5.21
C ASN A 175 1.07 -16.30 -4.81
N LEU A 176 1.55 -15.53 -5.78
CA LEU A 176 2.56 -14.49 -5.60
C LEU A 176 2.07 -13.25 -4.84
N TRP A 177 0.77 -13.09 -4.70
CA TRP A 177 0.09 -12.05 -3.92
C TRP A 177 -1.30 -12.54 -3.52
N ARG A 178 -1.86 -11.93 -2.50
CA ARG A 178 -3.26 -12.18 -2.14
C ARG A 178 -4.19 -11.29 -2.97
N GLU A 179 -5.22 -11.89 -3.57
CA GLU A 179 -6.25 -11.13 -4.29
C GLU A 179 -7.24 -10.53 -3.28
N ASP A 180 -7.51 -9.24 -3.41
CA ASP A 180 -8.57 -8.59 -2.68
C ASP A 180 -9.91 -8.90 -3.37
N ALA A 181 -10.79 -9.65 -2.68
CA ALA A 181 -12.10 -10.03 -3.22
C ALA A 181 -12.97 -8.83 -3.60
N THR A 182 -12.72 -7.63 -3.05
CA THR A 182 -13.43 -6.41 -3.42
C THR A 182 -12.97 -5.84 -4.76
N ASN A 183 -11.78 -6.17 -5.24
CA ASN A 183 -11.26 -5.76 -6.54
C ASN A 183 -11.66 -6.70 -7.69
N ALA A 184 -12.37 -7.80 -7.41
CA ALA A 184 -12.79 -8.77 -8.44
C ALA A 184 -14.02 -8.32 -9.25
N HIS A 185 -14.60 -7.18 -8.96
CA HIS A 185 -15.84 -6.67 -9.59
C HIS A 185 -15.66 -5.33 -10.32
N THR A 186 -14.44 -4.95 -10.69
CA THR A 186 -14.18 -3.79 -11.57
C THR A 186 -13.55 -4.21 -12.89
#